data_e087a2142946b2b70b0901838163ce6d
#
_entry.id   e087a2142946b2b70b0901838163ce6d
#
_cell.length_a   1.000
_cell.length_b   1.000
_cell.length_c   1.000
_cell.angle_alpha   90.00
_cell.angle_beta   90.00
_cell.angle_gamma   90.00
#
_symmetry.space_group_name_H-M   'P 1'
#
loop_
_entity.id
_entity.type
_entity.pdbx_description
1 polymer ?
#
loop_
_entity_poly.entity_id
_entity_poly.type
_entity_poly.pdbx_seq_one_letter_code
_entity_poly.pdbx_strand_id
1 'polypeptide(L)'
;MKRYRALSFGLWLGLTLMPGLAIMPDPMMAAEEPLIVGAWEGTLDPGAQPKKRILVHISTEGDGSLNGTIDYPDQSVSGIGITAITYQEPTLHFESSSMQASYDGAMNKDNSQITGTWKQGGATLSLILKRAP
;
A
#
# COMPACT_ATOMS: atom_id res chain seq x y z
N MET A 1 -36.38 -27.08 38.60
CA MET A 1 -35.95 -27.42 38.55
C MET A 1 -35.46 -27.70 37.98
N LYS A 2 -35.66 -27.37 38.10
CA LYS A 2 -35.21 -27.39 37.78
C LYS A 2 -34.62 -27.13 37.09
N ARG A 3 -34.78 -26.77 37.20
CA ARG A 3 -34.28 -26.51 36.84
C ARG A 3 -33.61 -26.20 36.30
N TYR A 4 -33.94 -25.93 36.40
CA TYR A 4 -33.28 -25.64 36.18
C TYR A 4 -32.66 -25.38 35.70
N ARG A 5 -32.53 -24.91 35.50
CA ARG A 5 -31.92 -24.73 35.37
C ARG A 5 -31.31 -24.48 34.85
N ALA A 6 -31.64 -24.10 35.15
CA ALA A 6 -30.94 -23.87 34.88
C ALA A 6 -30.35 -23.56 34.41
N LEU A 7 -30.72 -23.37 34.45
CA LEU A 7 -29.94 -23.11 34.17
C LEU A 7 -29.40 -22.88 33.63
N SER A 8 -29.61 -22.53 33.78
CA SER A 8 -28.94 -22.34 33.50
C SER A 8 -28.38 -22.05 32.96
N PHE A 9 -28.91 -21.95 33.00
CA PHE A 9 -28.15 -21.58 32.65
C PHE A 9 -27.51 -21.26 32.03
N GLY A 10 -27.96 -20.80 32.24
CA GLY A 10 -27.25 -20.51 31.79
C GLY A 10 -26.69 -20.03 31.31
N LEU A 11 -26.83 -19.70 31.24
CA LEU A 11 -26.15 -19.37 30.93
C LEU A 11 -25.63 -19.14 30.44
N TRP A 12 -26.02 -18.94 30.49
CA TRP A 12 -25.31 -18.68 30.16
C TRP A 12 -24.80 -18.39 29.65
N LEU A 13 -24.84 -17.75 29.65
CA LEU A 13 -24.13 -17.46 29.35
C LEU A 13 -23.50 -17.32 28.91
N GLY A 14 -23.86 -16.95 29.11
CA GLY A 14 -22.99 -16.81 28.70
C GLY A 14 -22.46 -16.45 28.35
N LEU A 15 -22.38 -16.00 28.19
CA LEU A 15 -21.59 -15.77 27.89
C LEU A 15 -21.06 -15.61 27.52
N THR A 16 -21.15 -15.16 27.51
CA THR A 16 -20.36 -15.05 27.23
C THR A 16 -19.79 -14.82 26.79
N LEU A 17 -19.99 -14.41 26.88
CA LEU A 17 -19.21 -14.27 26.57
C LEU A 17 -18.62 -14.18 26.23
N MET A 18 -18.55 -13.81 26.15
CA MET A 18 -17.75 -13.70 25.73
C MET A 18 -17.22 -13.50 25.40
N PRO A 19 -17.30 -13.16 25.38
CA PRO A 19 -16.58 -12.80 24.90
C PRO A 19 -16.03 -12.73 24.41
N GLY A 20 -16.05 -12.44 24.29
CA GLY A 20 -15.38 -12.17 23.60
C GLY A 20 -14.89 -11.97 23.17
N LEU A 21 -14.82 -11.70 22.91
CA LEU A 21 -14.23 -11.36 22.28
C LEU A 21 -13.76 -11.09 21.85
N ALA A 22 -13.74 -11.02 22.02
CA ALA A 22 -13.24 -10.52 21.37
C ALA A 22 -12.78 -10.30 20.97
N ILE A 23 -12.89 -10.17 20.89
CA ILE A 23 -12.33 -9.71 20.25
C ILE A 23 -11.93 -9.50 19.73
N MET A 24 -12.05 -9.21 19.54
CA MET A 24 -11.59 -8.74 18.83
C MET A 24 -10.88 -8.58 18.51
N PRO A 25 -10.79 -8.55 18.31
CA PRO A 25 -10.02 -8.13 17.74
C PRO A 25 -9.63 -8.17 17.15
N ASP A 26 -9.55 -8.39 16.72
CA ASP A 26 -9.06 -8.31 16.04
C ASP A 26 -9.27 -7.77 14.90
N PRO A 27 -9.99 -7.51 14.73
CA PRO A 27 -10.39 -6.81 13.54
C PRO A 27 -9.59 -5.61 13.27
N MET A 28 -8.99 -5.10 14.21
CA MET A 28 -8.15 -3.98 14.02
C MET A 28 -7.05 -4.24 13.08
N MET A 29 -6.57 -5.46 13.07
CA MET A 29 -5.53 -5.82 12.14
C MET A 29 -6.00 -5.68 10.73
N ALA A 30 -7.25 -6.03 10.48
CA ALA A 30 -7.79 -5.91 9.13
C ALA A 30 -7.99 -4.46 8.73
N ALA A 31 -8.12 -3.56 9.69
CA ALA A 31 -8.37 -2.16 9.39
C ALA A 31 -7.10 -1.38 9.09
N GLU A 32 -5.94 -1.94 9.38
CA GLU A 32 -4.70 -1.21 9.15
C GLU A 32 -4.30 -1.28 7.69
N GLU A 33 -3.97 -0.13 7.12
CA GLU A 33 -3.45 -0.07 5.77
C GLU A 33 -1.94 -0.19 5.78
N PRO A 34 -1.35 -0.80 4.74
CA PRO A 34 0.11 -0.82 4.62
C PRO A 34 0.67 0.59 4.60
N LEU A 35 1.85 0.76 5.16
CA LEU A 35 2.51 2.06 5.24
C LEU A 35 2.81 2.65 3.87
N ILE A 36 2.82 1.81 2.84
CA ILE A 36 3.09 2.26 1.48
C ILE A 36 1.92 3.00 0.84
N VAL A 37 0.71 2.87 1.39
CA VAL A 37 -0.48 3.49 0.81
C VAL A 37 -0.36 5.01 0.90
N GLY A 38 -0.71 5.69 -0.19
CA GLY A 38 -0.69 7.13 -0.27
C GLY A 38 -0.15 7.61 -1.59
N ALA A 39 0.14 8.91 -1.66
CA ALA A 39 0.71 9.53 -2.85
C ALA A 39 2.19 9.81 -2.63
N TRP A 40 2.98 9.50 -3.64
CA TRP A 40 4.43 9.62 -3.59
C TRP A 40 4.88 10.47 -4.79
N GLU A 41 5.84 11.34 -4.57
CA GLU A 41 6.32 12.26 -5.59
C GLU A 41 7.83 12.14 -5.75
N GLY A 42 8.29 12.17 -6.99
CA GLY A 42 9.72 12.14 -7.29
C GLY A 42 10.00 12.80 -8.62
N THR A 43 11.27 12.84 -8.99
CA THR A 43 11.70 13.44 -10.25
C THR A 43 12.63 12.47 -10.95
N LEU A 44 12.30 12.17 -12.21
CA LEU A 44 13.15 11.39 -13.09
C LEU A 44 14.06 12.35 -13.84
N ASP A 45 15.36 12.09 -13.79
CA ASP A 45 16.37 12.92 -14.45
C ASP A 45 17.12 12.06 -15.46
N PRO A 46 16.68 12.05 -16.73
CA PRO A 46 17.35 11.23 -17.73
C PRO A 46 18.65 11.84 -18.28
N GLY A 47 19.13 12.93 -17.68
CA GLY A 47 20.40 13.54 -18.08
C GLY A 47 20.25 14.47 -19.24
N ALA A 48 20.28 13.94 -20.47
CA ALA A 48 20.26 14.78 -21.67
C ALA A 48 18.88 15.35 -21.98
N GLN A 49 17.81 14.88 -21.33
CA GLN A 49 16.45 15.31 -21.56
C GLN A 49 15.93 16.04 -20.34
N PRO A 50 14.84 16.82 -20.48
CA PRO A 50 14.27 17.52 -19.34
C PRO A 50 13.84 16.56 -18.24
N LYS A 51 13.96 17.01 -17.01
CA LYS A 51 13.49 16.26 -15.86
C LYS A 51 11.98 16.11 -15.91
N LYS A 52 11.48 14.99 -15.41
CA LYS A 52 10.05 14.71 -15.37
C LYS A 52 9.64 14.46 -13.93
N ARG A 53 8.66 15.20 -13.46
CA ARG A 53 8.08 14.95 -12.16
C ARG A 53 7.10 13.80 -12.29
N ILE A 54 7.10 12.91 -11.31
CA ILE A 54 6.24 11.74 -11.31
C ILE A 54 5.49 11.66 -9.98
N LEU A 55 4.23 11.31 -10.06
CA LEU A 55 3.40 11.04 -8.88
C LEU A 55 2.94 9.60 -8.96
N VAL A 56 3.10 8.87 -7.87
CA VAL A 56 2.68 7.48 -7.77
C VAL A 56 1.62 7.41 -6.68
N HIS A 57 0.43 6.92 -7.03
CA HIS A 57 -0.67 6.76 -6.08
C HIS A 57 -0.83 5.29 -5.79
N ILE A 58 -0.75 4.91 -4.52
CA ILE A 58 -0.87 3.53 -4.09
C ILE A 58 -2.04 3.41 -3.14
N SER A 59 -2.92 2.45 -3.39
CA SER A 59 -4.10 2.21 -2.57
C SER A 59 -4.29 0.71 -2.37
N THR A 60 -5.22 0.35 -1.48
CA THR A 60 -5.58 -1.05 -1.28
C THR A 60 -6.95 -1.32 -1.88
N GLU A 61 -7.11 -2.53 -2.41
CA GLU A 61 -8.39 -3.04 -2.84
C GLU A 61 -9.13 -3.65 -1.65
N GLY A 62 -10.41 -3.99 -1.86
CA GLY A 62 -11.20 -4.60 -0.80
C GLY A 62 -10.65 -5.93 -0.29
N ASP A 63 -9.88 -6.64 -1.10
CA ASP A 63 -9.26 -7.91 -0.71
C ASP A 63 -7.88 -7.72 -0.08
N GLY A 64 -7.44 -6.48 0.13
CA GLY A 64 -6.15 -6.20 0.73
C GLY A 64 -4.99 -6.11 -0.25
N SER A 65 -5.20 -6.40 -1.53
CA SER A 65 -4.14 -6.28 -2.52
C SER A 65 -3.86 -4.81 -2.81
N LEU A 66 -2.68 -4.53 -3.33
CA LEU A 66 -2.28 -3.16 -3.66
C LEU A 66 -2.64 -2.84 -5.10
N ASN A 67 -2.97 -1.58 -5.31
CA ASN A 67 -3.29 -1.04 -6.63
C ASN A 67 -2.62 0.32 -6.76
N GLY A 68 -2.33 0.74 -7.98
CA GLY A 68 -1.67 2.01 -8.13
C GLY A 68 -1.78 2.60 -9.52
N THR A 69 -1.50 3.91 -9.58
CA THR A 69 -1.44 4.66 -10.83
C THR A 69 -0.24 5.60 -10.80
N ILE A 70 0.17 6.04 -11.98
CA ILE A 70 1.29 6.94 -12.17
C ILE A 70 0.81 8.14 -12.97
N ASP A 71 1.20 9.34 -12.52
CA ASP A 71 0.91 10.59 -13.24
C ASP A 71 2.19 11.31 -13.58
N TYR A 72 2.18 12.02 -14.71
CA TYR A 72 3.20 12.98 -15.06
C TYR A 72 2.55 14.36 -15.09
N PRO A 73 2.49 15.06 -13.95
CA PRO A 73 1.72 16.31 -13.89
C PRO A 73 2.23 17.39 -14.81
N ASP A 74 3.55 17.46 -15.07
CA ASP A 74 4.09 18.48 -15.96
C ASP A 74 3.75 18.24 -17.42
N GLN A 75 3.25 17.06 -17.75
CA GLN A 75 2.86 16.70 -19.11
C GLN A 75 1.37 16.48 -19.24
N SER A 76 0.61 16.79 -18.19
CA SER A 76 -0.84 16.63 -18.16
C SER A 76 -1.26 15.17 -18.44
N VAL A 77 -0.45 14.24 -17.99
CA VAL A 77 -0.75 12.80 -18.10
C VAL A 77 -1.07 12.28 -16.73
N SER A 78 -2.15 11.52 -16.62
CA SER A 78 -2.56 10.95 -15.33
C SER A 78 -3.20 9.59 -15.53
N GLY A 79 -3.25 8.81 -14.43
CA GLY A 79 -3.98 7.55 -14.42
C GLY A 79 -3.33 6.42 -15.17
N ILE A 80 -2.02 6.44 -15.37
CA ILE A 80 -1.33 5.32 -16.00
C ILE A 80 -1.33 4.16 -15.02
N GLY A 81 -1.89 3.03 -15.42
CA GLY A 81 -2.05 1.89 -14.51
C GLY A 81 -0.73 1.22 -14.18
N ILE A 82 -0.59 0.86 -12.91
CA ILE A 82 0.46 -0.03 -12.46
C ILE A 82 -0.07 -1.45 -12.63
N THR A 83 0.66 -2.27 -13.39
CA THR A 83 0.22 -3.61 -13.75
C THR A 83 0.42 -4.59 -12.61
N ALA A 84 1.52 -4.43 -11.89
CA ALA A 84 1.86 -5.30 -10.77
C ALA A 84 2.53 -4.47 -9.70
N ILE A 85 2.20 -4.72 -8.44
CA ILE A 85 2.78 -3.99 -7.32
C ILE A 85 2.85 -4.92 -6.12
N THR A 86 4.01 -4.95 -5.48
CA THR A 86 4.21 -5.70 -4.24
C THR A 86 4.96 -4.84 -3.25
N TYR A 87 4.62 -4.98 -2.00
CA TYR A 87 5.34 -4.32 -0.91
C TYR A 87 5.57 -5.33 0.20
N GLN A 88 6.81 -5.68 0.43
CA GLN A 88 7.24 -6.49 1.57
C GLN A 88 8.22 -5.63 2.33
N GLU A 89 7.75 -5.03 3.38
CA GLU A 89 8.49 -4.03 4.12
C GLU A 89 9.95 -4.42 4.30
N PRO A 90 10.92 -3.58 3.96
CA PRO A 90 10.76 -2.21 3.43
C PRO A 90 10.80 -2.11 1.90
N THR A 91 10.69 -3.19 1.18
CA THR A 91 10.92 -3.24 -0.27
C THR A 91 9.64 -3.05 -1.05
N LEU A 92 9.65 -2.07 -1.96
CA LEU A 92 8.58 -1.83 -2.90
C LEU A 92 9.04 -2.18 -4.30
N HIS A 93 8.20 -2.93 -5.02
CA HIS A 93 8.41 -3.21 -6.44
C HIS A 93 7.12 -2.96 -7.17
N PHE A 94 7.18 -2.26 -8.30
CA PHE A 94 6.02 -2.16 -9.18
C PHE A 94 6.45 -2.12 -10.64
N GLU A 95 5.48 -2.44 -11.51
CA GLU A 95 5.68 -2.47 -12.94
C GLU A 95 4.48 -1.84 -13.64
N SER A 96 4.74 -1.17 -14.75
CA SER A 96 3.69 -0.67 -15.63
C SER A 96 3.99 -1.15 -17.04
N SER A 97 3.17 -2.08 -17.53
CA SER A 97 3.41 -2.64 -18.85
C SER A 97 3.16 -1.63 -19.96
N SER A 98 2.20 -0.72 -19.78
CA SER A 98 1.94 0.31 -20.79
C SER A 98 3.10 1.27 -20.95
N MET A 99 3.90 1.48 -19.91
CA MET A 99 5.08 2.33 -19.98
C MET A 99 6.35 1.54 -20.21
N GLN A 100 6.28 0.21 -20.12
CA GLN A 100 7.45 -0.66 -20.14
C GLN A 100 8.45 -0.23 -19.09
N ALA A 101 7.95 0.06 -17.90
CA ALA A 101 8.74 0.59 -16.80
C ALA A 101 8.58 -0.28 -15.56
N SER A 102 9.62 -0.26 -14.72
CA SER A 102 9.58 -0.92 -13.42
C SER A 102 10.34 -0.09 -12.40
N TYR A 103 10.00 -0.28 -11.13
CA TYR A 103 10.65 0.41 -10.04
C TYR A 103 10.92 -0.56 -8.89
N ASP A 104 12.12 -0.48 -8.35
CA ASP A 104 12.51 -1.23 -7.16
C ASP A 104 13.09 -0.26 -6.16
N GLY A 105 12.52 -0.20 -4.97
CA GLY A 105 12.98 0.73 -3.96
C GLY A 105 12.80 0.22 -2.56
N ALA A 106 13.39 0.94 -1.61
CA ALA A 106 13.31 0.62 -0.20
C ALA A 106 12.85 1.82 0.59
N MET A 107 11.87 1.61 1.46
CA MET A 107 11.33 2.63 2.35
C MET A 107 12.31 2.90 3.48
N ASN A 108 12.48 4.16 3.84
CA ASN A 108 13.34 4.52 4.96
C ASN A 108 12.63 4.24 6.30
N LYS A 109 13.36 4.45 7.40
CA LYS A 109 12.89 4.03 8.72
C LYS A 109 11.68 4.81 9.20
N ASP A 110 11.54 6.08 8.81
CA ASP A 110 10.39 6.87 9.26
C ASP A 110 9.26 6.89 8.24
N ASN A 111 9.35 6.05 7.20
CA ASN A 111 8.27 5.87 6.22
C ASN A 111 7.94 7.13 5.44
N SER A 112 8.91 8.00 5.25
CA SER A 112 8.71 9.27 4.55
C SER A 112 9.32 9.29 3.16
N GLN A 113 10.17 8.32 2.83
CA GLN A 113 10.93 8.36 1.58
C GLN A 113 11.25 6.95 1.12
N ILE A 114 11.19 6.75 -0.19
CA ILE A 114 11.58 5.50 -0.82
C ILE A 114 12.72 5.82 -1.77
N THR A 115 13.82 5.10 -1.65
CA THR A 115 14.99 5.26 -2.51
C THR A 115 15.11 4.03 -3.39
N GLY A 116 15.18 4.25 -4.69
CA GLY A 116 15.22 3.11 -5.60
C GLY A 116 15.65 3.45 -7.00
N THR A 117 15.38 2.49 -7.88
CA THR A 117 15.83 2.52 -9.26
C THR A 117 14.63 2.33 -10.19
N TRP A 118 14.53 3.24 -11.16
CA TRP A 118 13.50 3.22 -12.20
C TRP A 118 14.16 2.70 -13.47
N LYS A 119 13.53 1.72 -14.10
CA LYS A 119 14.01 1.16 -15.36
C LYS A 119 12.93 1.31 -16.42
N GLN A 120 13.29 1.87 -17.55
CA GLN A 120 12.33 2.07 -18.63
C GLN A 120 13.07 2.11 -19.95
N GLY A 121 12.66 1.25 -20.89
CA GLY A 121 13.19 1.31 -22.25
C GLY A 121 14.70 1.20 -22.34
N GLY A 122 15.32 0.40 -21.51
CA GLY A 122 16.77 0.24 -21.49
C GLY A 122 17.51 1.25 -20.64
N ALA A 123 16.83 2.29 -20.15
CA ALA A 123 17.44 3.28 -19.27
C ALA A 123 17.26 2.88 -17.82
N THR A 124 18.24 3.22 -16.99
CA THR A 124 18.20 2.96 -15.55
C THR A 124 18.47 4.28 -14.85
N LEU A 125 17.53 4.72 -14.03
CA LEU A 125 17.60 6.01 -13.36
C LEU A 125 17.37 5.85 -11.87
N SER A 126 18.04 6.66 -11.07
CA SER A 126 17.71 6.75 -9.65
C SER A 126 16.41 7.50 -9.50
N LEU A 127 15.54 7.03 -8.60
CA LEU A 127 14.29 7.72 -8.31
C LEU A 127 14.04 7.66 -6.82
N ILE A 128 13.95 8.82 -6.22
CA ILE A 128 13.60 8.95 -4.81
C ILE A 128 12.16 9.45 -4.76
N LEU A 129 11.32 8.71 -4.07
CA LEU A 129 9.91 9.08 -3.89
C LEU A 129 9.72 9.57 -2.46
N LYS A 130 9.04 10.70 -2.33
CA LYS A 130 8.71 11.28 -1.03
C LYS A 130 7.21 11.43 -0.93
N ARG A 131 6.69 11.43 0.29
CA ARG A 131 5.26 11.63 0.48
C ARG A 131 4.84 12.94 -0.15
N ALA A 132 3.82 12.90 -1.00
CA ALA A 132 3.25 14.10 -1.58
C ALA A 132 2.36 14.79 -0.56
N PRO A 133 2.30 16.14 -0.57
CA PRO A 133 1.44 16.88 0.36
C PRO A 133 -0.03 16.64 0.11
#